data_f1638654f7325fe40efeaf23dfa64ad5
#
_entry.id   f1638654f7325fe40efeaf23dfa64ad5
#
_cell.length_a   1.000
_cell.length_b   1.000
_cell.length_c   1.000
_cell.angle_alpha   90.00
_cell.angle_beta   90.00
_cell.angle_gamma   90.00
#
_symmetry.space_group_name_H-M   'P 1'
#
loop_
_entity.id
_entity.type
_entity.pdbx_description
1 polymer ?
#
loop_
_entity_poly.entity_id
_entity_poly.type
_entity_poly.pdbx_seq_one_letter_code
_entity_poly.pdbx_strand_id
1 'polypeptide(L)'
;CIRDRNKNAEIQQSHITRTIIKSDRRFTYEEAQAVIETGEGEYKEEILALNGLAQKLRDRRFKDGAIAFDRYEVKFDIDENGRPLGTYIKESKEANKLIEEFMLLANRTVAEFIGKSKNKTKKTFVYRIHEQPDPEKLRDFSAFISRFGYKMRTEGTKTDISKGINKLLDSVQGKPEENLVETLAIRSMQKAHYTTDNIGHYGLAMDYYTHFTSPIRRYPDMMVHRLLERYLAGGRSVIKNKYEEYCKHCSEMEMVASNAERSSIKYKQVEFMKDKLGQVFDGVVSGVTEWGLYVELNENKCEGLVPIRDLDDDYYEFDDKNYCLLGRRTKRIYRLGDAITVKVAQANLERKQLDFALV
;
A
#
# COMPACT_ATOMS: atom_id res chain seq x y z
N CYS A 1 8.60 -20.64 11.97
CA CYS A 1 8.51 -19.92 13.24
C CYS A 1 7.22 -20.33 13.94
N ILE A 2 7.33 -20.90 15.13
CA ILE A 2 6.20 -21.30 15.99
C ILE A 2 6.12 -20.30 17.13
N ARG A 3 4.92 -19.84 17.45
CA ARG A 3 4.69 -18.84 18.48
C ARG A 3 3.45 -19.22 19.30
N ASP A 4 3.67 -19.67 20.52
CA ASP A 4 2.58 -20.00 21.43
C ASP A 4 1.95 -18.72 21.98
N ARG A 5 0.62 -18.70 22.03
CA ARG A 5 -0.18 -17.56 22.44
C ARG A 5 -1.26 -17.94 23.42
N ASN A 6 -1.58 -17.02 24.31
CA ASN A 6 -2.78 -17.11 25.10
C ASN A 6 -4.03 -16.58 24.35
N LYS A 7 -5.20 -16.69 24.97
CA LYS A 7 -6.48 -16.22 24.42
C LYS A 7 -6.51 -14.70 24.12
N ASN A 8 -5.56 -13.93 24.68
CA ASN A 8 -5.41 -12.49 24.42
C ASN A 8 -4.42 -12.18 23.29
N ALA A 9 -4.00 -13.18 22.54
CA ALA A 9 -2.97 -13.08 21.51
C ALA A 9 -1.59 -12.60 22.03
N GLU A 10 -1.32 -12.75 23.35
CA GLU A 10 -0.01 -12.46 23.93
C GLU A 10 0.93 -13.63 23.71
N ILE A 11 2.17 -13.29 23.34
CA ILE A 11 3.19 -14.29 23.05
C ILE A 11 3.67 -14.90 24.36
N GLN A 12 3.55 -16.20 24.50
CA GLN A 12 4.09 -16.98 25.62
C GLN A 12 5.52 -17.45 25.30
N GLN A 13 5.69 -18.04 24.14
CA GLN A 13 6.97 -18.58 23.70
C GLN A 13 7.09 -18.46 22.18
N SER A 14 8.32 -18.38 21.67
CA SER A 14 8.59 -18.47 20.24
C SER A 14 9.76 -19.39 19.97
N HIS A 15 9.62 -20.25 18.98
CA HIS A 15 10.66 -21.16 18.53
C HIS A 15 10.85 -21.00 17.02
N ILE A 16 12.12 -20.87 16.59
CA ILE A 16 12.48 -20.71 15.19
C ILE A 16 13.42 -21.85 14.81
N THR A 17 12.97 -22.72 13.90
CA THR A 17 13.75 -23.87 13.43
C THR A 17 13.34 -24.23 12.00
N ARG A 18 14.13 -25.10 11.37
CA ARG A 18 13.74 -25.75 10.13
C ARG A 18 12.74 -26.87 10.43
N THR A 19 11.66 -26.94 9.67
CA THR A 19 10.59 -27.92 9.82
C THR A 19 10.30 -28.64 8.50
N ILE A 20 9.73 -29.83 8.60
CA ILE A 20 9.09 -30.54 7.49
C ILE A 20 7.60 -30.45 7.73
N ILE A 21 6.85 -30.00 6.75
CA ILE A 21 5.39 -29.88 6.84
C ILE A 21 4.70 -30.84 5.89
N LYS A 22 3.53 -31.30 6.26
CA LYS A 22 2.56 -31.98 5.41
C LYS A 22 1.28 -31.17 5.45
N SER A 23 0.80 -30.75 4.27
CA SER A 23 -0.45 -30.01 4.17
C SER A 23 -1.63 -30.97 4.12
N ASP A 24 -2.57 -30.83 5.03
CA ASP A 24 -3.79 -31.64 5.09
C ASP A 24 -4.88 -31.06 4.18
N ARG A 25 -4.99 -29.74 4.11
CA ARG A 25 -5.97 -29.01 3.33
C ARG A 25 -5.40 -27.67 2.82
N ARG A 26 -5.70 -27.34 1.58
CA ARG A 26 -5.44 -26.00 1.00
C ARG A 26 -6.77 -25.29 0.78
N PHE A 27 -6.91 -24.09 1.32
CA PHE A 27 -8.05 -23.21 1.12
C PHE A 27 -7.73 -22.11 0.11
N THR A 28 -8.72 -21.73 -0.69
CA THR A 28 -8.73 -20.44 -1.36
C THR A 28 -9.15 -19.35 -0.37
N TYR A 29 -8.94 -18.08 -0.69
CA TYR A 29 -9.42 -16.98 0.17
C TYR A 29 -10.95 -16.96 0.24
N GLU A 30 -11.62 -17.31 -0.84
CA GLU A 30 -13.07 -17.36 -0.94
C GLU A 30 -13.66 -18.47 -0.05
N GLU A 31 -13.07 -19.67 -0.06
CA GLU A 31 -13.46 -20.79 0.81
C GLU A 31 -13.28 -20.41 2.30
N ALA A 32 -12.10 -19.87 2.65
CA ALA A 32 -11.83 -19.44 4.03
C ALA A 32 -12.76 -18.29 4.47
N GLN A 33 -13.06 -17.36 3.56
CA GLN A 33 -13.98 -16.25 3.82
C GLN A 33 -15.40 -16.77 4.06
N ALA A 34 -15.87 -17.72 3.29
CA ALA A 34 -17.19 -18.33 3.46
C ALA A 34 -17.30 -18.99 4.87
N VAL A 35 -16.25 -19.67 5.34
CA VAL A 35 -16.22 -20.24 6.68
C VAL A 35 -16.28 -19.14 7.75
N ILE A 36 -15.56 -18.03 7.55
CA ILE A 36 -15.57 -16.90 8.49
C ILE A 36 -16.96 -16.25 8.57
N GLU A 37 -17.64 -16.09 7.45
CA GLU A 37 -18.95 -15.42 7.36
C GLU A 37 -20.11 -16.31 7.85
N THR A 38 -20.09 -17.60 7.50
CA THR A 38 -21.20 -18.52 7.83
C THR A 38 -21.03 -19.25 9.15
N GLY A 39 -19.79 -19.39 9.63
CA GLY A 39 -19.46 -20.23 10.77
C GLY A 39 -19.57 -21.75 10.46
N GLU A 40 -19.70 -22.11 9.19
CA GLU A 40 -19.85 -23.48 8.73
C GLU A 40 -18.75 -23.86 7.74
N GLY A 41 -18.36 -25.13 7.72
CA GLY A 41 -17.37 -25.65 6.76
C GLY A 41 -16.28 -26.50 7.41
N GLU A 42 -15.35 -26.95 6.59
CA GLU A 42 -14.19 -27.75 6.98
C GLU A 42 -13.21 -26.90 7.77
N TYR A 43 -12.63 -27.42 8.86
CA TYR A 43 -11.70 -26.70 9.76
C TYR A 43 -12.27 -25.38 10.32
N LYS A 44 -13.60 -25.32 10.54
CA LYS A 44 -14.25 -24.09 11.02
C LYS A 44 -13.71 -23.59 12.36
N GLU A 45 -13.43 -24.51 13.30
CA GLU A 45 -12.93 -24.14 14.64
C GLU A 45 -11.57 -23.49 14.55
N GLU A 46 -10.66 -24.04 13.74
CA GLU A 46 -9.32 -23.53 13.51
C GLU A 46 -9.35 -22.18 12.77
N ILE A 47 -10.13 -22.06 11.69
CA ILE A 47 -10.24 -20.83 10.92
C ILE A 47 -10.83 -19.70 11.76
N LEU A 48 -11.91 -19.95 12.52
CA LEU A 48 -12.53 -18.95 13.38
C LEU A 48 -11.62 -18.55 14.54
N ALA A 49 -10.91 -19.51 15.16
CA ALA A 49 -9.93 -19.21 16.19
C ALA A 49 -8.77 -18.35 15.67
N LEU A 50 -8.23 -18.69 14.50
CA LEU A 50 -7.17 -17.91 13.85
C LEU A 50 -7.67 -16.50 13.46
N ASN A 51 -8.88 -16.39 12.92
CA ASN A 51 -9.48 -15.10 12.59
C ASN A 51 -9.65 -14.22 13.84
N GLY A 52 -10.16 -14.78 14.94
CA GLY A 52 -10.27 -14.05 16.19
C GLY A 52 -8.93 -13.59 16.79
N LEU A 53 -7.86 -14.37 16.59
CA LEU A 53 -6.50 -13.95 16.95
C LEU A 53 -5.98 -12.85 16.03
N ALA A 54 -6.21 -12.96 14.72
CA ALA A 54 -5.78 -11.95 13.74
C ALA A 54 -6.45 -10.60 14.02
N GLN A 55 -7.75 -10.58 14.33
CA GLN A 55 -8.47 -9.35 14.71
C GLN A 55 -7.82 -8.69 15.94
N LYS A 56 -7.52 -9.43 16.99
CA LYS A 56 -6.84 -8.92 18.19
C LYS A 56 -5.44 -8.36 17.88
N LEU A 57 -4.71 -9.00 16.96
CA LEU A 57 -3.41 -8.52 16.53
C LEU A 57 -3.52 -7.19 15.75
N ARG A 58 -4.51 -7.11 14.85
CA ARG A 58 -4.81 -5.93 14.07
C ARG A 58 -5.22 -4.76 14.97
N ASP A 59 -6.17 -4.96 15.88
CA ASP A 59 -6.61 -3.93 16.82
C ASP A 59 -5.46 -3.37 17.65
N ARG A 60 -4.57 -4.27 18.14
CA ARG A 60 -3.38 -3.85 18.87
C ARG A 60 -2.45 -3.02 17.99
N ARG A 61 -2.20 -3.45 16.76
CA ARG A 61 -1.32 -2.74 15.82
C ARG A 61 -1.84 -1.32 15.54
N PHE A 62 -3.14 -1.14 15.32
CA PHE A 62 -3.74 0.18 15.12
C PHE A 62 -3.73 1.01 16.39
N LYS A 63 -3.96 0.41 17.55
CA LYS A 63 -3.83 1.08 18.85
C LYS A 63 -2.39 1.58 19.10
N ASP A 64 -1.39 0.82 18.64
CA ASP A 64 0.03 1.17 18.71
C ASP A 64 0.42 2.25 17.68
N GLY A 65 -0.47 2.58 16.72
CA GLY A 65 -0.28 3.65 15.75
C GLY A 65 0.07 3.19 14.34
N ALA A 66 -0.25 1.97 13.94
CA ALA A 66 -0.17 1.58 12.53
C ALA A 66 -1.14 2.43 11.70
N ILE A 67 -0.74 2.78 10.48
CA ILE A 67 -1.57 3.59 9.57
C ILE A 67 -2.30 2.67 8.62
N ALA A 68 -3.63 2.86 8.51
CA ALA A 68 -4.46 2.16 7.54
C ALA A 68 -4.62 3.01 6.27
N PHE A 69 -4.19 2.45 5.15
CA PHE A 69 -4.57 2.93 3.84
C PHE A 69 -5.30 1.78 3.15
N ASP A 70 -6.62 1.83 3.16
CA ASP A 70 -7.43 0.85 2.43
C ASP A 70 -7.41 1.23 0.95
N ARG A 71 -6.62 0.51 0.16
CA ARG A 71 -6.56 0.69 -1.29
C ARG A 71 -7.35 -0.39 -1.98
N TYR A 72 -8.18 0.04 -2.90
CA TYR A 72 -8.81 -0.85 -3.86
C TYR A 72 -7.79 -1.27 -4.92
N GLU A 73 -7.68 -2.56 -5.18
CA GLU A 73 -6.87 -3.10 -6.26
C GLU A 73 -7.77 -3.39 -7.46
N VAL A 74 -7.64 -2.57 -8.51
CA VAL A 74 -8.37 -2.79 -9.76
C VAL A 74 -7.67 -3.88 -10.57
N LYS A 75 -8.39 -4.92 -10.91
CA LYS A 75 -7.94 -6.04 -11.74
C LYS A 75 -8.69 -6.04 -13.06
N PHE A 76 -8.08 -6.61 -14.08
CA PHE A 76 -8.72 -6.86 -15.37
C PHE A 76 -9.13 -8.31 -15.46
N ASP A 77 -10.37 -8.53 -15.93
CA ASP A 77 -10.78 -9.81 -16.50
C ASP A 77 -10.16 -9.91 -17.89
N ILE A 78 -9.40 -10.97 -18.13
CA ILE A 78 -8.69 -11.19 -19.39
C ILE A 78 -9.10 -12.51 -20.01
N ASP A 79 -9.32 -12.51 -21.34
CA ASP A 79 -9.59 -13.73 -22.10
C ASP A 79 -8.35 -14.61 -22.27
N GLU A 80 -8.52 -15.76 -22.95
CA GLU A 80 -7.43 -16.71 -23.22
C GLU A 80 -6.28 -16.11 -24.07
N ASN A 81 -6.56 -15.02 -24.81
CA ASN A 81 -5.59 -14.30 -25.63
C ASN A 81 -4.95 -13.11 -24.87
N GLY A 82 -5.33 -12.93 -23.60
CA GLY A 82 -4.84 -11.84 -22.75
C GLY A 82 -5.50 -10.49 -23.01
N ARG A 83 -6.65 -10.42 -23.74
CA ARG A 83 -7.40 -9.17 -23.97
C ARG A 83 -8.25 -8.83 -22.75
N PRO A 84 -8.31 -7.57 -22.32
CA PRO A 84 -9.15 -7.17 -21.21
C PRO A 84 -10.63 -7.15 -21.62
N LEU A 85 -11.46 -7.91 -20.90
CA LEU A 85 -12.91 -7.98 -21.08
C LEU A 85 -13.65 -7.00 -20.18
N GLY A 86 -13.13 -6.75 -18.98
CA GLY A 86 -13.73 -5.90 -17.96
C GLY A 86 -12.77 -5.59 -16.85
N THR A 87 -13.23 -4.80 -15.89
CA THR A 87 -12.51 -4.50 -14.65
C THR A 87 -13.35 -4.95 -13.45
N TYR A 88 -12.66 -5.37 -12.38
CA TYR A 88 -13.29 -5.64 -11.10
C TYR A 88 -12.41 -5.14 -9.96
N ILE A 89 -13.04 -4.76 -8.86
CA ILE A 89 -12.34 -4.33 -7.65
C ILE A 89 -12.10 -5.56 -6.79
N LYS A 90 -10.83 -5.83 -6.50
CA LYS A 90 -10.45 -6.88 -5.56
C LYS A 90 -10.45 -6.31 -4.15
N GLU A 91 -11.45 -6.68 -3.38
CA GLU A 91 -11.55 -6.30 -1.98
C GLU A 91 -10.68 -7.19 -1.08
N SER A 92 -10.03 -6.57 -0.09
CA SER A 92 -9.32 -7.30 0.97
C SER A 92 -10.30 -7.65 2.09
N LYS A 93 -10.73 -8.92 2.11
CA LYS A 93 -11.69 -9.45 3.09
C LYS A 93 -10.97 -9.99 4.34
N GLU A 94 -11.74 -10.45 5.34
CA GLU A 94 -11.21 -10.94 6.62
C GLU A 94 -10.22 -12.12 6.45
N ALA A 95 -10.45 -13.02 5.49
CA ALA A 95 -9.51 -14.11 5.18
C ALA A 95 -8.14 -13.58 4.70
N ASN A 96 -8.12 -12.49 3.92
CA ASN A 96 -6.89 -11.83 3.50
C ASN A 96 -6.18 -11.18 4.69
N LYS A 97 -6.93 -10.45 5.52
CA LYS A 97 -6.42 -9.78 6.73
C LYS A 97 -5.87 -10.78 7.75
N LEU A 98 -6.51 -11.96 7.88
CA LEU A 98 -6.02 -13.05 8.73
C LEU A 98 -4.60 -13.45 8.32
N ILE A 99 -4.38 -13.76 7.06
CA ILE A 99 -3.06 -14.14 6.56
C ILE A 99 -2.05 -12.99 6.70
N GLU A 100 -2.46 -11.76 6.36
CA GLU A 100 -1.63 -10.56 6.52
C GLU A 100 -1.11 -10.41 7.96
N GLU A 101 -1.97 -10.48 8.96
CA GLU A 101 -1.56 -10.31 10.37
C GLU A 101 -0.59 -11.39 10.83
N PHE A 102 -0.79 -12.65 10.41
CA PHE A 102 0.16 -13.72 10.72
C PHE A 102 1.48 -13.59 9.96
N MET A 103 1.46 -13.09 8.71
CA MET A 103 2.69 -12.75 7.97
C MET A 103 3.46 -11.61 8.64
N LEU A 104 2.77 -10.53 9.03
CA LEU A 104 3.36 -9.41 9.76
C LEU A 104 3.98 -9.88 11.09
N LEU A 105 3.28 -10.75 11.77
CA LEU A 105 3.75 -11.35 13.02
C LEU A 105 5.02 -12.17 12.84
N ALA A 106 5.08 -13.04 11.82
CA ALA A 106 6.26 -13.84 11.52
C ALA A 106 7.46 -12.95 11.17
N ASN A 107 7.25 -11.96 10.31
CA ASN A 107 8.25 -10.98 9.90
C ASN A 107 8.83 -10.23 11.12
N ARG A 108 7.96 -9.71 11.98
CA ARG A 108 8.35 -9.04 13.22
C ARG A 108 9.12 -9.97 14.15
N THR A 109 8.66 -11.21 14.33
CA THR A 109 9.29 -12.18 15.23
C THR A 109 10.73 -12.47 14.84
N VAL A 110 10.97 -12.68 13.55
CA VAL A 110 12.31 -12.96 13.02
C VAL A 110 13.21 -11.73 13.18
N ALA A 111 12.71 -10.54 12.92
CA ALA A 111 13.46 -9.30 13.10
C ALA A 111 13.82 -9.05 14.57
N GLU A 112 12.88 -9.27 15.50
CA GLU A 112 13.11 -9.14 16.94
C GLU A 112 14.10 -10.19 17.46
N PHE A 113 14.01 -11.43 16.98
CA PHE A 113 14.90 -12.52 17.40
C PHE A 113 16.38 -12.19 17.17
N ILE A 114 16.71 -11.58 16.05
CA ILE A 114 18.08 -11.15 15.76
C ILE A 114 18.39 -9.78 16.38
N GLY A 115 17.46 -8.80 16.25
CA GLY A 115 17.70 -7.42 16.62
C GLY A 115 17.71 -7.16 18.13
N LYS A 116 16.91 -7.93 18.91
CA LYS A 116 16.86 -7.86 20.38
C LYS A 116 17.79 -8.83 21.08
N SER A 117 18.64 -9.54 20.33
CA SER A 117 19.59 -10.49 20.92
C SER A 117 20.46 -9.81 21.99
N LYS A 118 20.52 -10.40 23.19
CA LYS A 118 21.34 -9.92 24.32
C LYS A 118 22.85 -10.13 24.11
N ASN A 119 23.28 -10.68 22.99
CA ASN A 119 24.69 -10.88 22.69
C ASN A 119 25.41 -9.54 22.53
N LYS A 120 26.61 -9.41 23.12
CA LYS A 120 27.44 -8.20 23.13
C LYS A 120 27.78 -7.68 21.71
N THR A 121 27.72 -8.53 20.69
CA THR A 121 27.97 -8.17 19.29
C THR A 121 26.67 -8.26 18.49
N LYS A 122 26.16 -7.10 18.04
CA LYS A 122 25.04 -7.06 17.10
C LYS A 122 25.42 -7.78 15.81
N LYS A 123 24.59 -8.71 15.37
CA LYS A 123 24.76 -9.41 14.09
C LYS A 123 24.14 -8.56 12.96
N THR A 124 24.82 -8.49 11.83
CA THR A 124 24.28 -7.84 10.62
C THR A 124 23.04 -8.59 10.15
N PHE A 125 21.95 -7.85 9.92
CA PHE A 125 20.70 -8.43 9.47
C PHE A 125 20.03 -7.49 8.46
N VAL A 126 19.07 -7.98 7.69
CA VAL A 126 18.32 -7.20 6.71
C VAL A 126 16.99 -6.81 7.32
N TYR A 127 16.73 -5.52 7.37
CA TYR A 127 15.48 -4.95 7.86
C TYR A 127 14.69 -4.31 6.72
N ARG A 128 13.37 -4.28 6.84
CA ARG A 128 12.49 -3.44 6.05
C ARG A 128 12.11 -2.26 6.92
N ILE A 129 12.64 -1.10 6.61
CA ILE A 129 12.39 0.11 7.39
C ILE A 129 11.43 1.05 6.67
N HIS A 130 10.76 1.87 7.46
CA HIS A 130 9.92 2.96 6.98
C HIS A 130 10.11 4.16 7.91
N GLU A 131 10.66 5.22 7.37
CA GLU A 131 10.90 6.45 8.10
C GLU A 131 9.60 7.16 8.46
N GLN A 132 9.68 8.11 9.38
CA GLN A 132 8.56 9.01 9.66
C GLN A 132 8.26 9.87 8.43
N PRO A 133 7.02 10.41 8.32
CA PRO A 133 6.70 11.39 7.31
C PRO A 133 7.68 12.56 7.33
N ASP A 134 7.93 13.14 6.18
CA ASP A 134 8.70 14.36 6.06
C ASP A 134 7.98 15.49 6.82
N PRO A 135 8.64 16.14 7.80
CA PRO A 135 7.98 17.15 8.64
C PRO A 135 7.49 18.36 7.86
N GLU A 136 8.15 18.72 6.76
CA GLU A 136 7.77 19.85 5.90
C GLU A 136 6.51 19.49 5.11
N LYS A 137 6.52 18.35 4.44
CA LYS A 137 5.34 17.83 3.72
C LYS A 137 4.14 17.60 4.63
N LEU A 138 4.39 17.18 5.88
CA LEU A 138 3.33 16.97 6.87
C LEU A 138 2.70 18.31 7.30
N ARG A 139 3.51 19.38 7.45
CA ARG A 139 3.01 20.74 7.72
C ARG A 139 2.18 21.26 6.56
N ASP A 140 2.70 21.12 5.33
CA ASP A 140 1.97 21.53 4.11
C ASP A 140 0.63 20.80 3.97
N PHE A 141 0.64 19.50 4.21
CA PHE A 141 -0.57 18.69 4.24
C PHE A 141 -1.56 19.18 5.31
N SER A 142 -1.09 19.43 6.53
CA SER A 142 -1.93 19.96 7.61
C SER A 142 -2.51 21.33 7.29
N ALA A 143 -1.72 22.23 6.71
CA ALA A 143 -2.18 23.54 6.26
C ALA A 143 -3.25 23.42 5.15
N PHE A 144 -3.06 22.47 4.23
CA PHE A 144 -4.01 22.22 3.15
C PHE A 144 -5.36 21.72 3.69
N ILE A 145 -5.37 20.67 4.52
CA ILE A 145 -6.62 20.08 5.05
C ILE A 145 -7.39 21.03 5.99
N SER A 146 -6.68 22.00 6.60
CA SER A 146 -7.34 23.02 7.45
C SER A 146 -8.38 23.85 6.69
N ARG A 147 -8.23 23.98 5.37
CA ARG A 147 -9.18 24.70 4.49
C ARG A 147 -10.52 23.96 4.35
N PHE A 148 -10.51 22.64 4.57
CA PHE A 148 -11.70 21.79 4.61
C PHE A 148 -12.27 21.65 6.03
N GLY A 149 -11.71 22.40 6.99
CA GLY A 149 -12.12 22.37 8.40
C GLY A 149 -11.49 21.24 9.22
N TYR A 150 -10.58 20.45 8.66
CA TYR A 150 -9.89 19.39 9.37
C TYR A 150 -8.66 19.90 10.12
N LYS A 151 -8.39 19.29 11.27
CA LYS A 151 -7.19 19.60 12.07
C LYS A 151 -6.42 18.31 12.32
N MET A 152 -5.11 18.34 12.06
CA MET A 152 -4.23 17.22 12.32
C MET A 152 -3.01 17.69 13.13
N ARG A 153 -2.53 16.86 14.04
CA ARG A 153 -1.27 17.09 14.74
C ARG A 153 -0.09 16.79 13.82
N THR A 154 0.84 17.72 13.69
CA THR A 154 2.09 17.58 12.93
C THR A 154 3.32 17.43 13.83
N GLU A 155 3.16 17.60 15.15
CA GLU A 155 4.20 17.53 16.16
C GLU A 155 3.81 16.58 17.28
N GLY A 156 4.81 16.01 17.94
CA GLY A 156 4.63 15.08 19.05
C GLY A 156 5.40 13.77 18.84
N THR A 157 4.98 12.72 19.52
CA THR A 157 5.57 11.38 19.35
C THR A 157 5.15 10.77 18.02
N LYS A 158 5.91 9.75 17.55
CA LYS A 158 5.55 8.96 16.35
C LYS A 158 4.10 8.50 16.40
N THR A 159 3.65 8.03 17.56
CA THR A 159 2.30 7.52 17.80
C THR A 159 1.25 8.64 17.78
N ASP A 160 1.57 9.85 18.24
CA ASP A 160 0.62 10.97 18.20
C ASP A 160 0.34 11.40 16.77
N ILE A 161 1.38 11.46 15.94
CA ILE A 161 1.27 11.84 14.53
C ILE A 161 0.46 10.77 13.77
N SER A 162 0.79 9.48 13.92
CA SER A 162 0.08 8.41 13.21
C SER A 162 -1.39 8.28 13.65
N LYS A 163 -1.70 8.46 14.92
CA LYS A 163 -3.09 8.53 15.40
C LYS A 163 -3.83 9.76 14.85
N GLY A 164 -3.12 10.89 14.71
CA GLY A 164 -3.66 12.09 14.06
C GLY A 164 -4.04 11.83 12.60
N ILE A 165 -3.18 11.14 11.86
CA ILE A 165 -3.44 10.75 10.47
C ILE A 165 -4.61 9.77 10.38
N ASN A 166 -4.63 8.69 11.19
CA ASN A 166 -5.75 7.73 11.21
C ASN A 166 -7.09 8.43 11.52
N LYS A 167 -7.13 9.28 12.55
CA LYS A 167 -8.34 10.04 12.90
C LYS A 167 -8.80 10.94 11.74
N LEU A 168 -7.88 11.53 11.00
CA LEU A 168 -8.22 12.30 9.81
C LEU A 168 -8.81 11.41 8.72
N LEU A 169 -8.17 10.29 8.39
CA LEU A 169 -8.66 9.33 7.40
C LEU A 169 -10.06 8.82 7.76
N ASP A 170 -10.28 8.42 9.00
CA ASP A 170 -11.61 8.02 9.50
C ASP A 170 -12.66 9.16 9.34
N SER A 171 -12.24 10.40 9.55
CA SER A 171 -13.16 11.55 9.49
C SER A 171 -13.57 11.95 8.08
N VAL A 172 -12.82 11.56 7.06
CA VAL A 172 -13.12 11.85 5.64
C VAL A 172 -13.78 10.68 4.93
N GLN A 173 -13.86 9.52 5.55
CA GLN A 173 -14.45 8.32 4.96
C GLN A 173 -15.87 8.57 4.47
N GLY A 174 -16.15 8.22 3.21
CA GLY A 174 -17.45 8.43 2.54
C GLY A 174 -17.72 9.88 2.11
N LYS A 175 -16.76 10.80 2.27
CA LYS A 175 -16.91 12.21 1.86
C LYS A 175 -16.24 12.48 0.50
N PRO A 176 -16.65 13.54 -0.21
CA PRO A 176 -16.08 13.89 -1.51
C PRO A 176 -14.56 14.09 -1.48
N GLU A 177 -14.01 14.59 -0.38
CA GLU A 177 -12.59 14.85 -0.19
C GLU A 177 -11.77 13.64 0.26
N GLU A 178 -12.35 12.47 0.47
CA GLU A 178 -11.66 11.25 0.95
C GLU A 178 -10.43 10.91 0.11
N ASN A 179 -10.61 10.74 -1.19
CA ASN A 179 -9.52 10.39 -2.12
C ASN A 179 -8.40 11.45 -2.14
N LEU A 180 -8.78 12.73 -2.06
CA LEU A 180 -7.84 13.84 -1.97
C LEU A 180 -6.97 13.75 -0.72
N VAL A 181 -7.60 13.59 0.44
CA VAL A 181 -6.92 13.53 1.75
C VAL A 181 -6.04 12.31 1.83
N GLU A 182 -6.51 11.13 1.41
CA GLU A 182 -5.71 9.90 1.36
C GLU A 182 -4.48 10.04 0.45
N THR A 183 -4.67 10.58 -0.75
CA THR A 183 -3.58 10.80 -1.70
C THR A 183 -2.49 11.71 -1.13
N LEU A 184 -2.88 12.81 -0.50
CA LEU A 184 -1.93 13.75 0.10
C LEU A 184 -1.27 13.18 1.36
N ALA A 185 -2.01 12.45 2.18
CA ALA A 185 -1.45 11.73 3.32
C ALA A 185 -0.34 10.76 2.86
N ILE A 186 -0.60 9.98 1.82
CA ILE A 186 0.40 9.05 1.25
C ILE A 186 1.61 9.79 0.67
N ARG A 187 1.41 10.91 -0.03
CA ARG A 187 2.50 11.74 -0.59
C ARG A 187 3.40 12.35 0.50
N SER A 188 2.87 12.54 1.70
CA SER A 188 3.66 13.02 2.86
C SER A 188 4.54 11.93 3.46
N MET A 189 4.26 10.64 3.19
CA MET A 189 5.02 9.51 3.72
C MET A 189 6.32 9.29 2.96
N GLN A 190 7.32 8.79 3.68
CA GLN A 190 8.54 8.25 3.07
C GLN A 190 8.27 6.88 2.44
N LYS A 191 9.17 6.42 1.57
CA LYS A 191 9.09 5.07 1.01
C LYS A 191 9.82 4.09 1.92
N ALA A 192 9.20 2.94 2.19
CA ALA A 192 9.88 1.84 2.86
C ALA A 192 11.00 1.28 1.96
N HIS A 193 12.12 0.87 2.56
CA HIS A 193 13.26 0.29 1.84
C HIS A 193 14.01 -0.74 2.70
N TYR A 194 14.95 -1.44 2.09
CA TYR A 194 15.79 -2.41 2.80
C TYR A 194 17.10 -1.78 3.23
N THR A 195 17.56 -2.14 4.43
CA THR A 195 18.87 -1.74 4.97
C THR A 195 19.32 -2.69 6.07
N THR A 196 20.57 -2.62 6.44
CA THR A 196 21.12 -3.32 7.61
C THR A 196 21.01 -2.51 8.91
N ASP A 197 20.59 -1.24 8.82
CA ASP A 197 20.37 -0.35 9.96
C ASP A 197 18.89 -0.28 10.33
N ASN A 198 18.57 -0.79 11.52
CA ASN A 198 17.19 -0.79 11.98
C ASN A 198 16.80 0.54 12.62
N ILE A 199 15.80 1.19 12.05
CA ILE A 199 15.12 2.37 12.62
C ILE A 199 13.63 2.11 12.90
N GLY A 200 13.17 0.88 12.64
CA GLY A 200 11.77 0.48 12.72
C GLY A 200 10.97 0.75 11.45
N HIS A 201 9.69 0.42 11.50
CA HIS A 201 8.76 0.60 10.38
C HIS A 201 7.58 1.47 10.83
N TYR A 202 7.63 2.77 10.51
CA TYR A 202 6.65 3.76 10.97
C TYR A 202 5.21 3.38 10.63
N GLY A 203 4.91 3.09 9.36
CA GLY A 203 3.54 2.77 8.92
C GLY A 203 2.94 1.51 9.56
N LEU A 204 3.77 0.58 10.07
CA LEU A 204 3.32 -0.63 10.77
C LEU A 204 3.37 -0.50 12.31
N ALA A 205 3.88 0.62 12.84
CA ALA A 205 4.15 0.81 14.26
C ALA A 205 5.01 -0.31 14.88
N MET A 206 6.07 -0.73 14.17
CA MET A 206 6.96 -1.81 14.59
C MET A 206 8.39 -1.32 14.76
N ASP A 207 9.00 -1.55 15.93
CA ASP A 207 10.42 -1.21 16.17
C ASP A 207 11.39 -2.11 15.43
N TYR A 208 10.99 -3.35 15.11
CA TYR A 208 11.75 -4.33 14.35
C TYR A 208 10.87 -4.95 13.30
N TYR A 209 11.28 -4.85 12.05
CA TYR A 209 10.55 -5.46 10.95
C TYR A 209 11.49 -5.90 9.84
N THR A 210 11.20 -7.03 9.24
CA THR A 210 11.88 -7.57 8.06
C THR A 210 10.88 -8.24 7.14
N HIS A 211 11.27 -8.53 5.94
CA HIS A 211 10.54 -9.43 5.07
C HIS A 211 11.14 -10.84 5.15
N PHE A 212 10.31 -11.82 5.50
CA PHE A 212 10.70 -13.21 5.71
C PHE A 212 9.75 -14.20 5.04
N THR A 213 8.47 -13.83 4.88
CA THR A 213 7.38 -14.77 4.54
C THR A 213 7.24 -15.08 3.05
N SER A 214 8.02 -14.45 2.15
CA SER A 214 7.88 -14.65 0.70
C SER A 214 9.21 -14.86 -0.03
N PRO A 215 10.04 -15.87 0.35
CA PRO A 215 11.38 -16.06 -0.22
C PRO A 215 11.38 -16.53 -1.69
N ILE A 216 10.25 -17.03 -2.20
CA ILE A 216 10.13 -17.47 -3.61
C ILE A 216 10.14 -16.27 -4.57
N ARG A 217 9.53 -15.16 -4.17
CA ARG A 217 9.35 -13.97 -5.03
C ARG A 217 10.13 -12.74 -4.59
N ARG A 218 10.70 -12.72 -3.38
CA ARG A 218 11.48 -11.60 -2.85
C ARG A 218 12.85 -12.05 -2.40
N TYR A 219 13.88 -11.52 -3.05
CA TYR A 219 15.27 -11.86 -2.72
C TYR A 219 15.69 -11.43 -1.29
N PRO A 220 15.26 -10.28 -0.75
CA PRO A 220 15.53 -9.94 0.66
C PRO A 220 15.06 -11.01 1.64
N ASP A 221 13.89 -11.63 1.43
CA ASP A 221 13.41 -12.74 2.27
C ASP A 221 14.38 -13.93 2.22
N MET A 222 14.90 -14.26 1.04
CA MET A 222 15.91 -15.30 0.89
C MET A 222 17.20 -14.96 1.65
N MET A 223 17.65 -13.70 1.61
CA MET A 223 18.79 -13.25 2.40
C MET A 223 18.53 -13.42 3.90
N VAL A 224 17.34 -13.04 4.34
CA VAL A 224 16.91 -13.18 5.74
C VAL A 224 16.90 -14.65 6.17
N HIS A 225 16.37 -15.57 5.37
CA HIS A 225 16.40 -17.01 5.64
C HIS A 225 17.84 -17.52 5.81
N ARG A 226 18.74 -17.17 4.90
CA ARG A 226 20.16 -17.59 4.95
C ARG A 226 20.90 -17.03 6.16
N LEU A 227 20.67 -15.77 6.52
CA LEU A 227 21.24 -15.16 7.71
C LEU A 227 20.70 -15.81 8.98
N LEU A 228 19.39 -16.03 9.04
CA LEU A 228 18.73 -16.67 10.16
C LEU A 228 19.28 -18.08 10.41
N GLU A 229 19.36 -18.92 9.38
CA GLU A 229 19.95 -20.27 9.46
C GLU A 229 21.38 -20.23 9.96
N ARG A 230 22.20 -19.35 9.38
CA ARG A 230 23.59 -19.14 9.81
C ARG A 230 23.69 -18.78 11.30
N TYR A 231 22.84 -17.91 11.77
CA TYR A 231 22.91 -17.41 13.14
C TYR A 231 22.31 -18.37 14.16
N LEU A 232 21.32 -19.16 13.78
CA LEU A 232 20.79 -20.27 14.60
C LEU A 232 21.87 -21.37 14.80
N ALA A 233 22.69 -21.62 13.78
CA ALA A 233 23.84 -22.52 13.87
C ALA A 233 25.08 -21.94 14.61
N GLY A 234 24.95 -20.77 15.26
CA GLY A 234 26.05 -20.13 15.99
C GLY A 234 27.07 -19.38 15.13
N GLY A 235 26.82 -19.26 13.81
CA GLY A 235 27.73 -18.61 12.86
C GLY A 235 28.05 -17.14 13.18
N ARG A 236 29.23 -16.67 12.77
CA ARG A 236 29.68 -15.29 12.93
C ARG A 236 28.86 -14.34 12.05
N SER A 237 28.79 -13.06 12.48
CA SER A 237 28.19 -11.99 11.67
C SER A 237 28.82 -11.89 10.30
N VAL A 238 28.03 -11.51 9.32
CA VAL A 238 28.50 -11.22 7.95
C VAL A 238 29.00 -9.78 7.85
N ILE A 239 29.67 -9.44 6.74
CA ILE A 239 30.20 -8.09 6.47
C ILE A 239 29.04 -7.16 6.19
N LYS A 240 28.84 -6.13 7.05
CA LYS A 240 27.72 -5.19 6.98
C LYS A 240 27.66 -4.47 5.63
N ASN A 241 28.75 -3.86 5.18
CA ASN A 241 28.78 -3.06 3.95
C ASN A 241 28.32 -3.85 2.72
N LYS A 242 28.73 -5.12 2.61
CA LYS A 242 28.31 -5.99 1.51
C LYS A 242 26.80 -6.24 1.51
N TYR A 243 26.20 -6.45 2.68
CA TYR A 243 24.77 -6.64 2.80
C TYR A 243 23.98 -5.34 2.62
N GLU A 244 24.58 -4.21 2.98
CA GLU A 244 23.99 -2.89 2.70
C GLU A 244 23.90 -2.61 1.20
N GLU A 245 24.92 -2.93 0.43
CA GLU A 245 24.90 -2.87 -1.04
C GLU A 245 23.78 -3.75 -1.62
N TYR A 246 23.61 -4.98 -1.10
CA TYR A 246 22.51 -5.84 -1.52
C TYR A 246 21.13 -5.27 -1.17
N CYS A 247 20.98 -4.68 0.01
CA CYS A 247 19.75 -4.03 0.42
C CYS A 247 19.39 -2.87 -0.51
N LYS A 248 20.36 -2.01 -0.84
CA LYS A 248 20.19 -0.92 -1.78
C LYS A 248 19.76 -1.43 -3.16
N HIS A 249 20.49 -2.41 -3.71
CA HIS A 249 20.14 -3.03 -4.98
C HIS A 249 18.72 -3.62 -4.97
N CYS A 250 18.33 -4.34 -3.91
CA CYS A 250 16.98 -4.89 -3.78
C CYS A 250 15.90 -3.81 -3.76
N SER A 251 16.16 -2.68 -3.09
CA SER A 251 15.22 -1.56 -3.05
C SER A 251 15.08 -0.88 -4.42
N GLU A 252 16.18 -0.75 -5.16
CA GLU A 252 16.17 -0.23 -6.53
C GLU A 252 15.39 -1.17 -7.48
N MET A 253 15.62 -2.48 -7.39
CA MET A 253 14.90 -3.47 -8.20
C MET A 253 13.41 -3.58 -7.84
N GLU A 254 13.04 -3.37 -6.59
CA GLU A 254 11.64 -3.26 -6.18
C GLU A 254 10.95 -2.08 -6.86
N MET A 255 11.63 -0.93 -6.98
CA MET A 255 11.11 0.22 -7.72
C MET A 255 10.94 -0.08 -9.21
N VAL A 256 11.91 -0.76 -9.83
CA VAL A 256 11.82 -1.17 -11.24
C VAL A 256 10.63 -2.12 -11.44
N ALA A 257 10.46 -3.12 -10.57
CA ALA A 257 9.35 -4.07 -10.62
C ALA A 257 8.00 -3.36 -10.46
N SER A 258 7.88 -2.44 -9.49
CA SER A 258 6.66 -1.65 -9.28
C SER A 258 6.31 -0.76 -10.48
N ASN A 259 7.32 -0.15 -11.12
CA ASN A 259 7.11 0.65 -12.31
C ASN A 259 6.70 -0.22 -13.52
N ALA A 260 7.27 -1.42 -13.65
CA ALA A 260 6.87 -2.38 -14.68
C ALA A 260 5.42 -2.84 -14.50
N GLU A 261 5.01 -3.14 -13.27
CA GLU A 261 3.63 -3.49 -12.93
C GLU A 261 2.65 -2.37 -13.27
N ARG A 262 2.94 -1.13 -12.84
CA ARG A 262 2.14 0.06 -13.19
C ARG A 262 2.03 0.25 -14.71
N SER A 263 3.15 0.08 -15.41
CA SER A 263 3.20 0.19 -16.87
C SER A 263 2.36 -0.88 -17.56
N SER A 264 2.34 -2.10 -17.02
CA SER A 264 1.49 -3.20 -17.51
C SER A 264 0.00 -2.92 -17.29
N ILE A 265 -0.35 -2.46 -16.07
CA ILE A 265 -1.73 -2.05 -15.76
C ILE A 265 -2.17 -0.92 -16.70
N LYS A 266 -1.35 0.10 -16.88
CA LYS A 266 -1.65 1.22 -17.78
C LYS A 266 -1.84 0.76 -19.23
N TYR A 267 -1.01 -0.17 -19.70
CA TYR A 267 -1.18 -0.77 -21.03
C TYR A 267 -2.55 -1.43 -21.16
N LYS A 268 -2.98 -2.23 -20.17
CA LYS A 268 -4.29 -2.89 -20.17
C LYS A 268 -5.45 -1.90 -20.05
N GLN A 269 -5.29 -0.80 -19.33
CA GLN A 269 -6.28 0.27 -19.31
C GLN A 269 -6.48 0.89 -20.69
N VAL A 270 -5.39 1.24 -21.37
CA VAL A 270 -5.44 1.83 -22.72
C VAL A 270 -6.02 0.83 -23.73
N GLU A 271 -5.65 -0.45 -23.65
CA GLU A 271 -6.19 -1.52 -24.51
C GLU A 271 -7.70 -1.66 -24.30
N PHE A 272 -8.19 -1.70 -23.05
CA PHE A 272 -9.60 -1.79 -22.71
C PHE A 272 -10.41 -0.59 -23.18
N MET A 273 -9.83 0.62 -23.07
CA MET A 273 -10.50 1.87 -23.45
C MET A 273 -10.46 2.16 -24.95
N LYS A 274 -9.62 1.45 -25.71
CA LYS A 274 -9.52 1.63 -27.18
C LYS A 274 -10.84 1.39 -27.91
N ASP A 275 -11.59 0.40 -27.46
CA ASP A 275 -12.90 0.05 -28.06
C ASP A 275 -14.05 0.97 -27.56
N LYS A 276 -13.72 1.94 -26.69
CA LYS A 276 -14.67 2.89 -26.07
C LYS A 276 -14.44 4.35 -26.53
N LEU A 277 -13.72 4.55 -27.63
CA LEU A 277 -13.47 5.89 -28.19
C LEU A 277 -14.80 6.61 -28.48
N GLY A 278 -14.89 7.86 -28.05
CA GLY A 278 -16.09 8.70 -28.20
C GLY A 278 -17.17 8.47 -27.16
N GLN A 279 -17.09 7.45 -26.32
CA GLN A 279 -18.02 7.23 -25.21
C GLN A 279 -17.78 8.23 -24.07
N VAL A 280 -18.84 8.55 -23.37
CA VAL A 280 -18.85 9.51 -22.24
C VAL A 280 -18.93 8.76 -20.92
N PHE A 281 -18.16 9.19 -19.94
CA PHE A 281 -18.08 8.60 -18.60
C PHE A 281 -18.03 9.68 -17.53
N ASP A 282 -18.60 9.36 -16.38
CA ASP A 282 -18.40 10.14 -15.18
C ASP A 282 -17.16 9.67 -14.45
N GLY A 283 -16.42 10.60 -13.89
CA GLY A 283 -15.19 10.36 -13.19
C GLY A 283 -14.88 11.38 -12.11
N VAL A 284 -13.73 11.22 -11.49
CA VAL A 284 -13.21 12.09 -10.46
C VAL A 284 -11.80 12.53 -10.83
N VAL A 285 -11.47 13.78 -10.60
CA VAL A 285 -10.10 14.28 -10.78
C VAL A 285 -9.17 13.60 -9.78
N SER A 286 -8.35 12.66 -10.26
CA SER A 286 -7.40 11.87 -9.49
C SER A 286 -6.01 12.52 -9.37
N GLY A 287 -5.74 13.52 -10.20
CA GLY A 287 -4.49 14.26 -10.19
C GLY A 287 -4.59 15.58 -10.94
N VAL A 288 -3.85 16.58 -10.48
CA VAL A 288 -3.73 17.87 -11.14
C VAL A 288 -2.25 18.17 -11.34
N THR A 289 -1.86 18.52 -12.55
CA THR A 289 -0.48 18.81 -12.94
C THR A 289 -0.44 19.98 -13.93
N GLU A 290 0.76 20.47 -14.23
CA GLU A 290 0.97 21.47 -15.31
C GLU A 290 0.52 20.99 -16.70
N TRP A 291 0.43 19.65 -16.90
CA TRP A 291 0.01 19.04 -18.18
C TRP A 291 -1.51 18.96 -18.32
N GLY A 292 -2.28 19.04 -17.21
CA GLY A 292 -3.73 18.94 -17.18
C GLY A 292 -4.28 18.16 -16.00
N LEU A 293 -5.50 17.64 -16.17
CA LEU A 293 -6.24 16.90 -15.17
C LEU A 293 -6.13 15.40 -15.45
N TYR A 294 -5.67 14.63 -14.48
CA TYR A 294 -5.86 13.18 -14.49
C TYR A 294 -7.25 12.88 -13.96
N VAL A 295 -8.00 12.06 -14.67
CA VAL A 295 -9.37 11.70 -14.31
C VAL A 295 -9.46 10.18 -14.22
N GLU A 296 -9.93 9.68 -13.07
CA GLU A 296 -10.27 8.28 -12.85
C GLU A 296 -11.76 8.09 -13.10
N LEU A 297 -12.13 7.19 -14.00
CA LEU A 297 -13.53 6.89 -14.32
C LEU A 297 -14.18 6.10 -13.18
N ASN A 298 -15.43 6.44 -12.84
CA ASN A 298 -16.14 5.80 -11.74
C ASN A 298 -16.46 4.32 -12.00
N GLU A 299 -16.82 3.99 -13.24
CA GLU A 299 -17.30 2.68 -13.63
C GLU A 299 -16.19 1.61 -13.65
N ASN A 300 -15.04 1.95 -14.25
CA ASN A 300 -14.00 0.96 -14.56
C ASN A 300 -12.63 1.30 -13.98
N LYS A 301 -12.54 2.42 -13.26
CA LYS A 301 -11.31 2.91 -12.61
C LYS A 301 -10.12 3.14 -13.56
N CYS A 302 -10.38 3.23 -14.86
CA CYS A 302 -9.35 3.62 -15.81
C CYS A 302 -9.04 5.11 -15.65
N GLU A 303 -7.76 5.43 -15.65
CA GLU A 303 -7.29 6.82 -15.52
C GLU A 303 -6.80 7.35 -16.86
N GLY A 304 -7.17 8.57 -17.22
CA GLY A 304 -6.71 9.27 -18.40
C GLY A 304 -6.38 10.74 -18.12
N LEU A 305 -5.76 11.40 -19.07
CA LEU A 305 -5.39 12.82 -19.00
C LEU A 305 -6.41 13.65 -19.80
N VAL A 306 -6.94 14.71 -19.21
CA VAL A 306 -7.52 15.85 -19.94
C VAL A 306 -6.40 16.87 -20.09
N PRO A 307 -5.80 17.01 -21.27
CA PRO A 307 -4.70 17.94 -21.46
C PRO A 307 -5.14 19.39 -21.21
N ILE A 308 -4.30 20.19 -20.55
CA ILE A 308 -4.61 21.60 -20.25
C ILE A 308 -4.90 22.41 -21.51
N ARG A 309 -4.26 22.07 -22.63
CA ARG A 309 -4.46 22.72 -23.94
C ARG A 309 -5.83 22.45 -24.56
N ASP A 310 -6.52 21.40 -24.11
CA ASP A 310 -7.83 20.98 -24.61
C ASP A 310 -8.98 21.54 -23.71
N LEU A 311 -8.64 22.40 -22.75
CA LEU A 311 -9.58 23.19 -21.94
C LEU A 311 -9.83 24.54 -22.66
N ASP A 312 -10.79 24.55 -23.60
CA ASP A 312 -11.00 25.65 -24.55
C ASP A 312 -11.74 26.86 -23.96
N ASP A 313 -12.33 26.73 -22.77
CA ASP A 313 -13.17 27.77 -22.16
C ASP A 313 -12.38 28.91 -21.49
N ASP A 314 -11.10 28.65 -21.12
CA ASP A 314 -10.21 29.65 -20.51
C ASP A 314 -8.72 29.27 -20.67
N TYR A 315 -7.84 30.16 -20.25
CA TYR A 315 -6.42 29.86 -20.04
C TYR A 315 -6.21 29.46 -18.58
N TYR A 316 -5.80 28.21 -18.38
CA TYR A 316 -5.63 27.63 -17.03
C TYR A 316 -4.18 27.68 -16.59
N GLU A 317 -3.99 28.00 -15.31
CA GLU A 317 -2.69 27.98 -14.62
C GLU A 317 -2.70 26.91 -13.52
N PHE A 318 -1.61 26.18 -13.43
CA PHE A 318 -1.44 25.18 -12.37
C PHE A 318 -1.00 25.87 -11.07
N ASP A 319 -1.77 25.67 -10.02
CA ASP A 319 -1.44 26.05 -8.64
C ASP A 319 -0.99 24.81 -7.87
N ASP A 320 0.32 24.66 -7.71
CA ASP A 320 0.96 23.51 -7.03
C ASP A 320 0.63 23.45 -5.54
N LYS A 321 0.41 24.61 -4.90
CA LYS A 321 0.07 24.70 -3.48
C LYS A 321 -1.37 24.30 -3.16
N ASN A 322 -2.27 24.49 -4.14
CA ASN A 322 -3.69 24.20 -3.99
C ASN A 322 -4.11 22.95 -4.75
N TYR A 323 -3.19 22.28 -5.46
CA TYR A 323 -3.46 21.10 -6.30
C TYR A 323 -4.66 21.33 -7.24
N CYS A 324 -4.66 22.47 -7.94
CA CYS A 324 -5.76 22.85 -8.82
C CYS A 324 -5.30 23.53 -10.10
N LEU A 325 -6.17 23.53 -11.11
CA LEU A 325 -6.06 24.42 -12.27
C LEU A 325 -7.01 25.60 -12.05
N LEU A 326 -6.49 26.82 -12.22
CA LEU A 326 -7.25 28.08 -12.06
C LEU A 326 -7.37 28.77 -13.41
N GLY A 327 -8.61 29.00 -13.88
CA GLY A 327 -8.90 29.79 -15.06
C GLY A 327 -8.62 31.28 -14.84
N ARG A 328 -7.88 31.91 -15.73
CA ARG A 328 -7.51 33.33 -15.60
C ARG A 328 -8.70 34.26 -15.70
N ARG A 329 -9.59 34.03 -16.66
CA ARG A 329 -10.73 34.88 -16.99
C ARG A 329 -11.98 34.47 -16.21
N THR A 330 -12.36 33.21 -16.32
CA THR A 330 -13.61 32.66 -15.74
C THR A 330 -13.52 32.43 -14.23
N LYS A 331 -12.30 32.38 -13.68
CA LYS A 331 -12.04 31.97 -12.30
C LYS A 331 -12.53 30.56 -11.96
N ARG A 332 -12.85 29.76 -12.98
CA ARG A 332 -13.22 28.36 -12.81
C ARG A 332 -12.01 27.60 -12.24
N ILE A 333 -12.28 26.74 -11.29
CA ILE A 333 -11.24 25.96 -10.62
C ILE A 333 -11.57 24.49 -10.78
N TYR A 334 -10.56 23.70 -11.19
CA TYR A 334 -10.61 22.25 -11.18
C TYR A 334 -9.67 21.75 -10.09
N ARG A 335 -10.18 20.99 -9.15
CA ARG A 335 -9.43 20.49 -7.97
C ARG A 335 -9.36 18.98 -7.98
N LEU A 336 -8.34 18.46 -7.32
CA LEU A 336 -8.29 17.05 -6.97
C LEU A 336 -9.57 16.67 -6.19
N GLY A 337 -10.22 15.57 -6.59
CA GLY A 337 -11.49 15.11 -5.98
C GLY A 337 -12.76 15.65 -6.64
N ASP A 338 -12.68 16.62 -7.55
CA ASP A 338 -13.87 17.15 -8.24
C ASP A 338 -14.50 16.07 -9.14
N ALA A 339 -15.82 15.97 -9.11
CA ALA A 339 -16.57 15.15 -10.06
C ALA A 339 -16.56 15.83 -11.44
N ILE A 340 -16.37 15.02 -12.48
CA ILE A 340 -16.21 15.53 -13.85
C ILE A 340 -16.73 14.50 -14.86
N THR A 341 -17.37 15.00 -15.93
CA THR A 341 -17.81 14.14 -17.04
C THR A 341 -16.84 14.32 -18.22
N VAL A 342 -16.34 13.20 -18.72
CA VAL A 342 -15.33 13.18 -19.79
C VAL A 342 -15.70 12.22 -20.90
N LYS A 343 -15.23 12.52 -22.10
CA LYS A 343 -15.30 11.67 -23.29
C LYS A 343 -13.93 11.08 -23.60
N VAL A 344 -13.87 9.82 -23.96
CA VAL A 344 -12.64 9.16 -24.43
C VAL A 344 -12.23 9.76 -25.76
N ALA A 345 -11.18 10.56 -25.77
CA ALA A 345 -10.69 11.28 -26.95
C ALA A 345 -9.66 10.47 -27.73
N GLN A 346 -8.68 9.88 -27.03
CA GLN A 346 -7.61 9.12 -27.67
C GLN A 346 -7.13 7.97 -26.76
N ALA A 347 -6.80 6.83 -27.37
CA ALA A 347 -6.16 5.69 -26.72
C ALA A 347 -4.93 5.26 -27.55
N ASN A 348 -3.72 5.54 -27.04
CA ASN A 348 -2.46 5.23 -27.71
C ASN A 348 -1.72 4.13 -26.96
N LEU A 349 -1.73 2.90 -27.50
CA LEU A 349 -1.11 1.73 -26.90
C LEU A 349 0.41 1.82 -26.82
N GLU A 350 1.06 2.36 -27.83
CA GLU A 350 2.52 2.46 -27.89
C GLU A 350 3.05 3.38 -26.78
N ARG A 351 2.38 4.53 -26.60
CA ARG A 351 2.70 5.49 -25.54
C ARG A 351 2.09 5.17 -24.20
N LYS A 352 1.20 4.16 -24.13
CA LYS A 352 0.41 3.81 -22.95
C LYS A 352 -0.36 5.03 -22.40
N GLN A 353 -0.91 5.82 -23.31
CA GLN A 353 -1.56 7.09 -23.01
C GLN A 353 -3.03 7.02 -23.36
N LEU A 354 -3.86 7.48 -22.42
CA LEU A 354 -5.30 7.60 -22.55
C LEU A 354 -5.63 9.09 -22.32
N ASP A 355 -6.18 9.73 -23.37
CA ASP A 355 -6.58 11.12 -23.29
C ASP A 355 -8.10 11.24 -23.30
N PHE A 356 -8.57 12.13 -22.48
CA PHE A 356 -9.98 12.48 -22.34
C PHE A 356 -10.21 13.93 -22.79
N ALA A 357 -11.46 14.24 -23.19
CA ALA A 357 -11.92 15.59 -23.40
C ALA A 357 -13.09 15.89 -22.44
N LEU A 358 -13.23 17.11 -21.98
CA LEU A 358 -14.39 17.53 -21.20
C LEU A 358 -15.66 17.49 -22.05
N VAL A 359 -16.80 17.25 -21.38
CA VAL A 359 -18.14 17.29 -22.01
C VAL A 359 -18.93 18.49 -21.45
#